data_377f2f542327d2eb1ab24b91212b143a
#
_entry.id   377f2f542327d2eb1ab24b91212b143a
#
_cell.length_a   1.000
_cell.length_b   1.000
_cell.length_c   1.000
_cell.angle_alpha   90.00
_cell.angle_beta   90.00
_cell.angle_gamma   90.00
#
_symmetry.space_group_name_H-M   'P 1'
#
loop_
_entity.id
_entity.type
_entity.pdbx_description
1 polymer ?
#
loop_
_entity_poly.entity_id
_entity_poly.type
_entity_poly.pdbx_seq_one_letter_code
_entity_poly.pdbx_strand_id
1 'polypeptide(L)'
;DAIVDADGAWTVTLEPLDAGGPYRMTVSETSEAATRESLSHDVYAGEVFICAGQSNMEYQMEFLHWRYPSEFTREADSLLRHCKVPVRFDFHGPRHEFDEPVQWVGAASDTLDEFTGIGYFFGRMIRESFGVPVGLLNITLGGSPIESWMDEETLAAWPRMLTDLAPYRNDDEARVRNESSIEARTRWHEDLRV
;
A
#
# COMPACT_ATOMS: atom_id res chain seq x y z
N ASP A 1 0.47 -12.33 -26.98
CA ASP A 1 1.88 -12.65 -26.88
C ASP A 1 2.69 -11.34 -26.86
N ALA A 2 3.81 -11.32 -26.13
CA ALA A 2 4.76 -10.22 -26.10
C ALA A 2 6.17 -10.74 -26.34
N ILE A 3 7.02 -9.87 -26.84
CA ILE A 3 8.46 -10.14 -26.94
C ILE A 3 9.14 -9.39 -25.80
N VAL A 4 10.00 -10.10 -25.08
CA VAL A 4 10.83 -9.50 -24.02
C VAL A 4 11.90 -8.66 -24.67
N ASP A 5 12.07 -7.41 -24.24
CA ASP A 5 13.10 -6.53 -24.74
C ASP A 5 14.50 -6.81 -24.15
N ALA A 6 15.48 -6.00 -24.51
CA ALA A 6 16.87 -6.19 -24.07
C ALA A 6 17.05 -5.96 -22.55
N ASP A 7 16.14 -5.24 -21.92
CA ASP A 7 16.15 -4.93 -20.49
C ASP A 7 15.32 -5.94 -19.67
N GLY A 8 14.73 -6.92 -20.34
CA GLY A 8 13.90 -7.95 -19.72
C GLY A 8 12.44 -7.52 -19.50
N ALA A 9 12.04 -6.37 -20.04
CA ALA A 9 10.67 -5.87 -19.91
C ALA A 9 9.76 -6.38 -21.03
N TRP A 10 8.49 -6.53 -20.72
CA TRP A 10 7.44 -6.89 -21.67
C TRP A 10 6.10 -6.30 -21.26
N THR A 11 5.23 -6.09 -22.22
CA THR A 11 3.88 -5.58 -21.99
C THR A 11 2.88 -6.32 -22.87
N VAL A 12 1.76 -6.69 -22.27
CA VAL A 12 0.60 -7.26 -22.98
C VAL A 12 -0.65 -6.51 -22.57
N THR A 13 -1.43 -6.04 -23.55
CA THR A 13 -2.77 -5.51 -23.30
C THR A 13 -3.77 -6.66 -23.46
N LEU A 14 -4.55 -6.87 -22.41
CA LEU A 14 -5.63 -7.86 -22.41
C LEU A 14 -6.93 -7.20 -22.89
N GLU A 15 -7.83 -8.02 -23.41
CA GLU A 15 -9.21 -7.58 -23.63
C GLU A 15 -9.86 -7.22 -22.28
N PRO A 16 -10.76 -6.23 -22.26
CA PRO A 16 -11.50 -5.89 -21.05
C PRO A 16 -12.20 -7.09 -20.43
N LEU A 17 -12.10 -7.24 -19.12
CA LEU A 17 -12.81 -8.26 -18.36
C LEU A 17 -14.08 -7.64 -17.75
N ASP A 18 -15.13 -8.43 -17.63
CA ASP A 18 -16.28 -8.06 -16.83
C ASP A 18 -15.88 -7.92 -15.36
N ALA A 19 -16.57 -7.05 -14.63
CA ALA A 19 -16.34 -6.94 -13.19
C ALA A 19 -16.66 -8.25 -12.48
N GLY A 20 -15.70 -8.80 -11.75
CA GLY A 20 -15.86 -10.10 -11.10
C GLY A 20 -14.53 -10.78 -10.79
N GLY A 21 -14.56 -12.10 -10.65
CA GLY A 21 -13.43 -12.95 -10.34
C GLY A 21 -13.79 -14.01 -9.29
N PRO A 22 -12.84 -14.87 -8.91
CA PRO A 22 -11.44 -14.87 -9.37
C PRO A 22 -11.27 -15.36 -10.81
N TYR A 23 -10.43 -14.65 -11.56
CA TYR A 23 -9.97 -15.08 -12.87
C TYR A 23 -8.60 -15.74 -12.74
N ARG A 24 -8.35 -16.76 -13.55
CA ARG A 24 -7.04 -17.39 -13.60
C ARG A 24 -6.19 -16.75 -14.69
N MET A 25 -5.08 -16.15 -14.30
CA MET A 25 -4.08 -15.64 -15.23
C MET A 25 -2.88 -16.57 -15.24
N THR A 26 -2.46 -16.97 -16.46
CA THR A 26 -1.25 -17.78 -16.66
C THR A 26 -0.27 -16.98 -17.52
N VAL A 27 0.95 -16.87 -17.05
CA VAL A 27 2.07 -16.32 -17.81
C VAL A 27 3.02 -17.44 -18.17
N SER A 28 3.31 -17.61 -19.46
CA SER A 28 4.24 -18.61 -19.94
C SER A 28 5.41 -17.91 -20.65
N GLU A 29 6.62 -18.21 -20.23
CA GLU A 29 7.86 -17.82 -20.91
C GLU A 29 8.33 -18.99 -21.77
N THR A 30 8.56 -18.74 -23.06
CA THR A 30 9.09 -19.75 -23.98
C THR A 30 10.43 -19.28 -24.54
N SER A 31 11.46 -20.09 -24.32
CA SER A 31 12.79 -19.93 -24.90
C SER A 31 13.13 -21.17 -25.75
N GLU A 32 14.25 -21.11 -26.48
CA GLU A 32 14.75 -22.27 -27.23
C GLU A 32 15.01 -23.51 -26.36
N ALA A 33 15.27 -23.31 -25.06
CA ALA A 33 15.65 -24.36 -24.14
C ALA A 33 14.47 -24.96 -23.35
N ALA A 34 13.43 -24.16 -23.03
CA ALA A 34 12.32 -24.59 -22.21
C ALA A 34 11.13 -23.63 -22.24
N THR A 35 9.96 -24.13 -21.91
CA THR A 35 8.79 -23.32 -21.53
C THR A 35 8.66 -23.35 -20.01
N ARG A 36 8.55 -22.18 -19.38
CA ARG A 36 8.26 -22.00 -17.95
C ARG A 36 6.88 -21.39 -17.81
N GLU A 37 6.12 -21.89 -16.88
CA GLU A 37 4.80 -21.38 -16.55
C GLU A 37 4.83 -20.78 -15.15
N SER A 38 4.31 -19.56 -15.00
CA SER A 38 4.02 -18.94 -13.73
C SER A 38 2.52 -18.69 -13.67
N LEU A 39 1.87 -19.14 -12.63
CA LEU A 39 0.45 -19.01 -12.44
C LEU A 39 0.16 -17.96 -11.37
N SER A 40 -0.57 -16.94 -11.74
CA SER A 40 -1.18 -16.02 -10.78
C SER A 40 -2.61 -16.46 -10.52
N HIS A 41 -2.97 -16.57 -9.26
CA HIS A 41 -4.34 -16.87 -8.82
C HIS A 41 -5.06 -15.62 -8.36
N ASP A 42 -6.37 -15.71 -8.25
CA ASP A 42 -7.22 -14.70 -7.62
C ASP A 42 -7.07 -13.30 -8.22
N VAL A 43 -7.01 -13.20 -9.55
CA VAL A 43 -7.13 -11.92 -10.26
C VAL A 43 -8.60 -11.50 -10.26
N TYR A 44 -8.87 -10.29 -9.82
CA TYR A 44 -10.21 -9.72 -9.81
C TYR A 44 -10.26 -8.48 -10.69
N ALA A 45 -11.34 -8.32 -11.44
CA ALA A 45 -11.64 -7.11 -12.20
C ALA A 45 -12.70 -6.31 -11.45
N GLY A 46 -12.39 -5.06 -11.09
CA GLY A 46 -13.26 -4.20 -10.30
C GLY A 46 -12.65 -2.83 -10.07
N GLU A 47 -13.16 -2.14 -9.06
CA GLU A 47 -12.67 -0.81 -8.68
C GLU A 47 -11.49 -0.91 -7.73
N VAL A 48 -10.43 -0.12 -7.96
CA VAL A 48 -9.29 -0.03 -7.05
C VAL A 48 -9.15 1.39 -6.55
N PHE A 49 -9.14 1.55 -5.23
CA PHE A 49 -9.00 2.84 -4.57
C PHE A 49 -7.70 2.91 -3.77
N ILE A 50 -7.04 4.06 -3.86
CA ILE A 50 -5.85 4.34 -3.05
C ILE A 50 -6.27 5.02 -1.76
N CYS A 51 -5.99 4.37 -0.63
CA CYS A 51 -6.14 4.92 0.70
C CYS A 51 -4.84 5.63 1.07
N ALA A 52 -4.75 6.92 0.76
CA ALA A 52 -3.58 7.76 1.03
C ALA A 52 -3.86 8.77 2.14
N GLY A 53 -2.88 9.04 2.96
CA GLY A 53 -2.97 10.03 4.03
C GLY A 53 -2.24 9.61 5.30
N GLN A 54 -2.47 10.37 6.36
CA GLN A 54 -1.84 10.10 7.64
C GLN A 54 -2.80 9.40 8.63
N SER A 55 -2.66 9.65 9.92
CA SER A 55 -3.28 8.92 11.03
C SER A 55 -4.78 8.64 10.90
N ASN A 56 -5.59 9.55 10.39
CA ASN A 56 -7.02 9.29 10.22
C ASN A 56 -7.30 8.22 9.17
N MET A 57 -6.56 8.24 8.05
CA MET A 57 -6.70 7.22 7.02
C MET A 57 -6.01 5.91 7.43
N GLU A 58 -4.93 5.97 8.21
CA GLU A 58 -4.21 4.81 8.71
C GLU A 58 -4.98 4.07 9.82
N TYR A 59 -5.89 4.76 10.52
CA TYR A 59 -6.60 4.22 11.69
C TYR A 59 -7.31 2.92 11.35
N GLN A 60 -6.84 1.82 11.97
CA GLN A 60 -7.20 0.46 11.61
C GLN A 60 -8.52 0.01 12.26
N MET A 61 -9.15 -0.98 11.65
CA MET A 61 -10.37 -1.58 12.16
C MET A 61 -10.18 -2.20 13.55
N GLU A 62 -8.97 -2.68 13.90
CA GLU A 62 -8.68 -3.23 15.23
C GLU A 62 -9.04 -2.26 16.36
N PHE A 63 -8.86 -0.95 16.17
CA PHE A 63 -9.22 0.08 17.16
C PHE A 63 -10.71 0.39 17.20
N LEU A 64 -11.49 -0.19 16.30
CA LEU A 64 -12.92 0.08 16.12
C LEU A 64 -13.82 -1.06 16.66
N HIS A 65 -13.27 -2.14 17.22
CA HIS A 65 -14.03 -3.26 17.80
C HIS A 65 -15.12 -2.81 18.79
N TRP A 66 -14.78 -1.88 19.67
CA TRP A 66 -15.72 -1.38 20.67
C TRP A 66 -16.89 -0.59 20.08
N ARG A 67 -16.67 0.02 18.91
CA ARG A 67 -17.67 0.88 18.24
C ARG A 67 -18.52 0.10 17.24
N TYR A 68 -17.90 -0.85 16.54
CA TYR A 68 -18.52 -1.59 15.44
C TYR A 68 -18.29 -3.10 15.58
N PRO A 69 -18.65 -3.72 16.72
CA PRO A 69 -18.36 -5.15 16.95
C PRO A 69 -19.03 -6.08 15.93
N SER A 70 -20.17 -5.68 15.36
CA SER A 70 -20.88 -6.46 14.35
C SER A 70 -20.13 -6.61 13.04
N GLU A 71 -19.20 -5.71 12.72
CA GLU A 71 -18.41 -5.82 11.49
C GLU A 71 -17.47 -7.03 11.52
N PHE A 72 -16.97 -7.37 12.69
CA PHE A 72 -16.04 -8.49 12.90
C PHE A 72 -16.73 -9.86 12.98
N THR A 73 -18.05 -9.87 12.92
CA THR A 73 -18.87 -11.10 12.90
C THR A 73 -19.62 -11.26 11.58
N ARG A 74 -19.39 -10.38 10.60
CA ARG A 74 -19.97 -10.51 9.25
C ARG A 74 -19.39 -11.69 8.52
N GLU A 75 -20.16 -12.21 7.57
CA GLU A 75 -19.63 -13.17 6.60
C GLU A 75 -18.46 -12.55 5.82
N ALA A 76 -17.46 -13.38 5.52
CA ALA A 76 -16.30 -12.96 4.77
C ALA A 76 -16.69 -12.48 3.35
N ASP A 77 -16.16 -11.34 2.94
CA ASP A 77 -16.29 -10.83 1.57
C ASP A 77 -14.94 -10.89 0.84
N SER A 78 -14.74 -11.93 0.06
CA SER A 78 -13.52 -12.12 -0.73
C SER A 78 -13.36 -11.12 -1.87
N LEU A 79 -14.41 -10.36 -2.19
CA LEU A 79 -14.43 -9.33 -3.23
C LEU A 79 -14.18 -7.92 -2.68
N LEU A 80 -14.17 -7.73 -1.36
CA LEU A 80 -13.62 -6.54 -0.71
C LEU A 80 -12.22 -6.86 -0.22
N ARG A 81 -11.23 -6.34 -0.90
CA ARG A 81 -9.83 -6.70 -0.68
C ARG A 81 -9.00 -5.51 -0.26
N HIS A 82 -8.01 -5.76 0.55
CA HIS A 82 -7.06 -4.79 1.05
C HIS A 82 -5.63 -5.25 0.78
N CYS A 83 -4.77 -4.32 0.40
CA CYS A 83 -3.35 -4.54 0.23
C CYS A 83 -2.62 -3.40 0.96
N LYS A 84 -1.85 -3.73 1.99
CA LYS A 84 -1.02 -2.75 2.70
C LYS A 84 0.37 -2.70 2.08
N VAL A 85 0.76 -1.54 1.59
CA VAL A 85 2.12 -1.29 1.12
C VAL A 85 3.04 -1.14 2.33
N PRO A 86 4.14 -1.91 2.44
CA PRO A 86 5.10 -1.78 3.52
C PRO A 86 5.68 -0.36 3.59
N VAL A 87 5.76 0.19 4.80
CA VAL A 87 6.37 1.49 5.01
C VAL A 87 7.89 1.36 4.84
N ARG A 88 8.44 2.18 3.95
CA ARG A 88 9.88 2.32 3.78
C ARG A 88 10.26 3.78 3.65
N PHE A 89 11.24 4.20 4.41
CA PHE A 89 11.85 5.51 4.27
C PHE A 89 13.00 5.41 3.27
N ASP A 90 12.82 6.01 2.10
CA ASP A 90 13.82 6.09 1.04
C ASP A 90 13.80 7.50 0.45
N PHE A 91 14.90 8.21 0.60
CA PHE A 91 15.02 9.61 0.18
C PHE A 91 15.84 9.77 -1.12
N HIS A 92 16.17 8.65 -1.79
CA HIS A 92 16.97 8.67 -3.01
C HIS A 92 16.11 8.82 -4.28
N GLY A 93 14.82 8.55 -4.17
CA GLY A 93 13.87 8.71 -5.27
C GLY A 93 12.77 7.67 -5.32
N PRO A 94 11.90 7.75 -6.32
CA PRO A 94 10.82 6.79 -6.53
C PRO A 94 11.37 5.37 -6.75
N ARG A 95 10.69 4.39 -6.21
CA ARG A 95 11.01 2.96 -6.39
C ARG A 95 10.00 2.32 -7.32
N HIS A 96 10.48 1.37 -8.12
CA HIS A 96 9.64 0.63 -9.05
C HIS A 96 9.18 -0.72 -8.49
N GLU A 97 9.82 -1.21 -7.41
CA GLU A 97 9.56 -2.52 -6.82
C GLU A 97 9.47 -2.44 -5.30
N PHE A 98 8.73 -3.36 -4.71
CA PHE A 98 8.72 -3.60 -3.28
C PHE A 98 9.87 -4.53 -2.89
N ASP A 99 10.36 -4.40 -1.67
CA ASP A 99 11.42 -5.31 -1.16
C ASP A 99 10.89 -6.73 -0.96
N GLU A 100 9.61 -6.85 -0.66
CA GLU A 100 8.91 -8.13 -0.47
C GLU A 100 7.56 -8.11 -1.22
N PRO A 101 7.09 -9.28 -1.66
CA PRO A 101 5.77 -9.38 -2.29
C PRO A 101 4.66 -8.88 -1.36
N VAL A 102 3.83 -7.98 -1.85
CA VAL A 102 2.63 -7.55 -1.15
C VAL A 102 1.45 -8.46 -1.48
N GLN A 103 0.53 -8.62 -0.53
CA GLN A 103 -0.60 -9.52 -0.67
C GLN A 103 -1.93 -8.80 -0.56
N TRP A 104 -2.86 -9.19 -1.39
CA TRP A 104 -4.25 -8.80 -1.30
C TRP A 104 -5.00 -9.78 -0.40
N VAL A 105 -5.58 -9.29 0.70
CA VAL A 105 -6.40 -10.09 1.63
C VAL A 105 -7.87 -9.69 1.51
N GLY A 106 -8.77 -10.64 1.56
CA GLY A 106 -10.22 -10.40 1.59
C GLY A 106 -10.68 -9.96 2.98
N ALA A 107 -11.80 -9.26 3.06
CA ALA A 107 -12.39 -8.85 4.33
C ALA A 107 -13.01 -10.07 5.03
N ALA A 108 -12.41 -10.50 6.14
CA ALA A 108 -12.87 -11.60 6.99
C ALA A 108 -12.55 -11.28 8.45
N SER A 109 -13.13 -12.01 9.37
CA SER A 109 -12.97 -11.77 10.82
C SER A 109 -11.51 -11.83 11.30
N ASP A 110 -10.67 -12.59 10.64
CA ASP A 110 -9.25 -12.78 10.94
C ASP A 110 -8.29 -11.84 10.19
N THR A 111 -8.79 -11.10 9.22
CA THR A 111 -8.00 -10.17 8.40
C THR A 111 -8.46 -8.71 8.54
N LEU A 112 -9.67 -8.49 9.04
CA LEU A 112 -10.31 -7.18 9.08
C LEU A 112 -9.57 -6.19 9.96
N ASP A 113 -8.90 -6.64 11.00
CA ASP A 113 -8.14 -5.80 11.93
C ASP A 113 -7.13 -4.89 11.23
N GLU A 114 -6.52 -5.35 10.15
CA GLU A 114 -5.51 -4.62 9.41
C GLU A 114 -6.05 -3.60 8.40
N PHE A 115 -7.35 -3.67 8.09
CA PHE A 115 -7.95 -2.73 7.15
C PHE A 115 -7.96 -1.31 7.72
N THR A 116 -7.74 -0.29 6.87
CA THR A 116 -8.06 1.07 7.26
C THR A 116 -9.56 1.19 7.50
N GLY A 117 -9.95 1.79 8.63
CA GLY A 117 -11.37 1.90 8.98
C GLY A 117 -12.16 2.71 7.95
N ILE A 118 -11.63 3.86 7.51
CA ILE A 118 -12.26 4.68 6.47
C ILE A 118 -12.36 3.90 5.16
N GLY A 119 -11.25 3.26 4.74
CA GLY A 119 -11.22 2.47 3.52
C GLY A 119 -12.22 1.31 3.57
N TYR A 120 -12.28 0.58 4.67
CA TYR A 120 -13.23 -0.53 4.85
C TYR A 120 -14.68 -0.08 4.68
N PHE A 121 -15.12 0.93 5.42
CA PHE A 121 -16.52 1.39 5.32
C PHE A 121 -16.86 1.96 3.95
N PHE A 122 -15.93 2.68 3.33
CA PHE A 122 -16.09 3.18 1.97
C PHE A 122 -16.18 2.02 0.97
N GLY A 123 -15.21 1.10 0.99
CA GLY A 123 -15.16 -0.04 0.07
C GLY A 123 -16.38 -0.95 0.19
N ARG A 124 -16.83 -1.21 1.43
CA ARG A 124 -18.05 -1.95 1.70
C ARG A 124 -19.29 -1.27 1.08
N MET A 125 -19.40 0.05 1.25
CA MET A 125 -20.52 0.80 0.66
C MET A 125 -20.54 0.68 -0.88
N ILE A 126 -19.39 0.77 -1.54
CA ILE A 126 -19.27 0.57 -2.98
C ILE A 126 -19.66 -0.86 -3.34
N ARG A 127 -19.16 -1.86 -2.63
CA ARG A 127 -19.52 -3.27 -2.83
C ARG A 127 -21.02 -3.51 -2.74
N GLU A 128 -21.67 -3.02 -1.68
CA GLU A 128 -23.09 -3.18 -1.44
C GLU A 128 -23.95 -2.43 -2.50
N SER A 129 -23.45 -1.28 -2.99
CA SER A 129 -24.19 -0.45 -3.95
C SER A 129 -24.08 -0.95 -5.40
N PHE A 130 -22.91 -1.46 -5.79
CA PHE A 130 -22.61 -1.76 -7.20
C PHE A 130 -22.35 -3.24 -7.48
N GLY A 131 -22.13 -4.05 -6.46
CA GLY A 131 -21.89 -5.50 -6.60
C GLY A 131 -20.55 -5.87 -7.25
N VAL A 132 -19.63 -4.91 -7.45
CA VAL A 132 -18.33 -5.13 -8.09
C VAL A 132 -17.23 -5.43 -7.08
N PRO A 133 -16.16 -6.16 -7.44
CA PRO A 133 -14.96 -6.27 -6.59
C PRO A 133 -14.39 -4.90 -6.27
N VAL A 134 -13.89 -4.74 -5.04
CA VAL A 134 -13.23 -3.51 -4.57
C VAL A 134 -11.88 -3.83 -3.96
N GLY A 135 -10.83 -3.23 -4.49
CA GLY A 135 -9.49 -3.26 -3.94
C GLY A 135 -9.14 -1.95 -3.24
N LEU A 136 -8.62 -2.05 -2.03
CA LEU A 136 -8.16 -0.92 -1.21
C LEU A 136 -6.63 -1.00 -1.10
N LEU A 137 -5.92 -0.15 -1.83
CA LEU A 137 -4.47 -0.04 -1.74
C LEU A 137 -4.10 0.93 -0.62
N ASN A 138 -3.63 0.41 0.50
CA ASN A 138 -3.29 1.20 1.67
C ASN A 138 -1.83 1.64 1.64
N ILE A 139 -1.61 2.94 1.43
CA ILE A 139 -0.29 3.58 1.42
C ILE A 139 -0.14 4.61 2.55
N THR A 140 -0.91 4.48 3.63
CA THR A 140 -0.98 5.44 4.72
C THR A 140 0.27 5.46 5.60
N LEU A 141 0.59 6.63 6.17
CA LEU A 141 1.65 6.80 7.15
C LEU A 141 1.26 7.89 8.17
N GLY A 142 1.00 7.49 9.41
CA GLY A 142 0.67 8.39 10.50
C GLY A 142 1.80 9.38 10.80
N GLY A 143 1.42 10.65 11.07
CA GLY A 143 2.38 11.71 11.34
C GLY A 143 3.08 12.28 10.12
N SER A 144 2.82 11.78 8.92
CA SER A 144 3.41 12.34 7.70
C SER A 144 2.86 13.73 7.39
N PRO A 145 3.71 14.72 7.11
CA PRO A 145 3.29 16.02 6.63
C PRO A 145 2.88 15.96 5.16
N ILE A 146 2.19 16.99 4.67
CA ILE A 146 1.67 17.02 3.30
C ILE A 146 2.78 16.90 2.24
N GLU A 147 3.94 17.44 2.52
CA GLU A 147 5.11 17.44 1.64
C GLU A 147 5.63 16.02 1.36
N SER A 148 5.39 15.08 2.28
CA SER A 148 5.75 13.67 2.07
C SER A 148 4.94 12.97 0.97
N TRP A 149 3.88 13.60 0.49
CA TRP A 149 2.98 13.10 -0.54
C TRP A 149 3.15 13.85 -1.88
N MET A 150 4.17 14.69 -1.98
CA MET A 150 4.44 15.51 -3.16
C MET A 150 5.79 15.08 -3.76
N ASP A 151 5.87 15.09 -5.09
CA ASP A 151 7.13 14.88 -5.78
C ASP A 151 8.04 16.12 -5.71
N GLU A 152 9.31 15.95 -6.01
CA GLU A 152 10.30 17.02 -5.95
C GLU A 152 10.05 18.13 -6.98
N GLU A 153 9.48 17.80 -8.12
CA GLU A 153 9.12 18.79 -9.16
C GLU A 153 8.05 19.74 -8.61
N THR A 154 7.03 19.19 -7.97
CA THR A 154 6.00 19.99 -7.30
C THR A 154 6.58 20.80 -6.15
N LEU A 155 7.48 20.21 -5.33
CA LEU A 155 8.13 20.87 -4.21
C LEU A 155 9.11 21.97 -4.63
N ALA A 156 9.55 22.01 -5.90
CA ALA A 156 10.43 23.05 -6.40
C ALA A 156 9.86 24.47 -6.28
N ALA A 157 8.52 24.60 -6.20
CA ALA A 157 7.86 25.87 -5.88
C ALA A 157 8.09 26.32 -4.42
N TRP A 158 8.56 25.43 -3.54
CA TRP A 158 8.87 25.70 -2.13
C TRP A 158 10.29 25.26 -1.78
N PRO A 159 11.33 25.99 -2.22
CA PRO A 159 12.73 25.59 -2.11
C PRO A 159 13.20 25.21 -0.71
N ARG A 160 12.57 25.77 0.32
CA ARG A 160 12.89 25.44 1.71
C ARG A 160 12.61 23.95 2.01
N MET A 161 11.52 23.39 1.48
CA MET A 161 11.20 21.98 1.67
C MET A 161 12.27 21.05 1.12
N LEU A 162 12.81 21.38 -0.06
CA LEU A 162 13.91 20.64 -0.67
C LEU A 162 15.22 20.79 0.12
N THR A 163 15.47 21.97 0.71
CA THR A 163 16.63 22.19 1.58
C THR A 163 16.53 21.34 2.85
N ASP A 164 15.36 21.24 3.42
CA ASP A 164 15.11 20.43 4.63
C ASP A 164 15.23 18.91 4.32
N LEU A 165 14.95 18.49 3.08
CA LEU A 165 15.09 17.10 2.60
C LEU A 165 16.57 16.72 2.34
N ALA A 166 17.40 17.65 1.91
CA ALA A 166 18.78 17.37 1.45
C ALA A 166 19.62 16.50 2.41
N PRO A 167 19.60 16.71 3.76
CA PRO A 167 20.37 15.87 4.69
C PRO A 167 19.94 14.41 4.74
N TYR A 168 18.70 14.09 4.36
CA TYR A 168 18.18 12.72 4.36
C TYR A 168 18.60 11.91 3.12
N ARG A 169 19.17 12.57 2.11
CA ARG A 169 19.76 11.89 0.95
C ARG A 169 21.15 11.31 1.22
N ASN A 170 21.76 11.68 2.34
CA ASN A 170 22.98 11.07 2.83
C ASN A 170 22.58 10.08 3.95
N ASP A 171 22.81 8.79 3.72
CA ASP A 171 22.40 7.73 4.64
C ASP A 171 23.01 7.86 6.04
N ASP A 172 24.28 8.31 6.13
CA ASP A 172 24.93 8.52 7.43
C ASP A 172 24.32 9.70 8.18
N GLU A 173 24.04 10.81 7.51
CA GLU A 173 23.38 11.96 8.12
C GLU A 173 21.96 11.63 8.53
N ALA A 174 21.21 10.92 7.70
CA ALA A 174 19.85 10.47 7.99
C ALA A 174 19.83 9.54 9.21
N ARG A 175 20.77 8.61 9.30
CA ARG A 175 20.92 7.71 10.44
C ARG A 175 21.23 8.48 11.75
N VAL A 176 22.20 9.39 11.71
CA VAL A 176 22.58 10.22 12.88
C VAL A 176 21.39 11.07 13.36
N ARG A 177 20.62 11.67 12.43
CA ARG A 177 19.43 12.46 12.77
C ARG A 177 18.37 11.60 13.42
N ASN A 178 18.13 10.40 12.90
CA ASN A 178 17.15 9.47 13.46
C ASN A 178 17.55 9.01 14.87
N GLU A 179 18.80 8.60 15.06
CA GLU A 179 19.35 8.20 16.37
C GLU A 179 19.21 9.34 17.39
N SER A 180 19.59 10.57 17.02
CA SER A 180 19.46 11.75 17.90
C SER A 180 18.01 12.06 18.26
N SER A 181 17.08 11.86 17.32
CA SER A 181 15.64 12.05 17.56
C SER A 181 15.08 11.00 18.51
N ILE A 182 15.51 9.75 18.38
CA ILE A 182 15.12 8.64 19.27
C ILE A 182 15.63 8.92 20.69
N GLU A 183 16.89 9.31 20.83
CA GLU A 183 17.49 9.64 22.14
C GLU A 183 16.77 10.82 22.80
N ALA A 184 16.46 11.88 22.05
CA ALA A 184 15.75 13.04 22.57
C ALA A 184 14.36 12.67 23.08
N ARG A 185 13.64 11.83 22.31
CA ARG A 185 12.31 11.33 22.69
C ARG A 185 12.36 10.43 23.93
N THR A 186 13.38 9.57 24.02
CA THR A 186 13.57 8.68 25.17
C THR A 186 13.81 9.50 26.43
N ARG A 187 14.71 10.49 26.39
CA ARG A 187 14.96 11.39 27.51
C ARG A 187 13.71 12.15 27.93
N TRP A 188 12.95 12.68 26.99
CA TRP A 188 11.69 13.37 27.28
C TRP A 188 10.68 12.45 28.01
N HIS A 189 10.57 11.20 27.60
CA HIS A 189 9.71 10.22 28.29
C HIS A 189 10.22 9.85 29.69
N GLU A 190 11.52 9.79 29.87
CA GLU A 190 12.13 9.56 31.20
C GLU A 190 11.84 10.72 32.15
N ASP A 191 12.01 11.96 31.69
CA ASP A 191 11.72 13.17 32.44
C ASP A 191 10.24 13.30 32.87
N LEU A 192 9.30 12.73 32.08
CA LEU A 192 7.88 12.72 32.44
C LEU A 192 7.51 11.68 33.52
N ARG A 193 8.38 10.73 33.84
CA ARG A 193 8.11 9.69 34.84
C ARG A 193 8.52 10.07 36.27
N VAL A 194 8.93 11.31 36.52
CA VAL A 194 9.34 11.83 37.82
C VAL A 194 8.15 12.32 38.64
#